data_660a7c0bad052e028c362220963430f0
#
_entry.id   660a7c0bad052e028c362220963430f0
#
_cell.length_a   1.000
_cell.length_b   1.000
_cell.length_c   1.000
_cell.angle_alpha   90.00
_cell.angle_beta   90.00
_cell.angle_gamma   90.00
#
_symmetry.space_group_name_H-M   'P 1'
#
loop_
_entity.id
_entity.type
_entity.pdbx_description
1 polymer ?
#
loop_
_entity_poly.entity_id
_entity_poly.type
_entity_poly.pdbx_seq_one_letter_code
_entity_poly.pdbx_strand_id
1 'polypeptide(L)'
;DREVCLALKESKEKYGWPLQIMATTGKNNKERVVEITGILGNMFAVNMSVQSMDPEVLKKIKRSNIKLDAYKEVSENLQKNGRATKAELIMPLPGETKESFMRGIEDLINSGVSSLTIYTLMLLNGTEFKNVQYRKEFDIKGRFRIVPLNFGEYEGEKIFDIEEVGIQTKDMP
;
A
#
# COMPACT_ATOMS: atom_id res chain seq x y z
N ASP A 1 9.54 12.98 -13.85
CA ASP A 1 8.47 13.13 -12.86
C ASP A 1 8.22 14.60 -12.49
N ARG A 2 9.28 15.41 -12.16
CA ARG A 2 9.13 16.82 -11.76
C ARG A 2 8.45 17.65 -12.85
N GLU A 3 8.87 17.54 -14.09
CA GLU A 3 8.29 18.25 -15.23
C GLU A 3 6.81 17.89 -15.44
N VAL A 4 6.47 16.60 -15.29
CA VAL A 4 5.08 16.16 -15.36
C VAL A 4 4.25 16.80 -14.23
N CYS A 5 4.79 16.88 -13.03
CA CYS A 5 4.09 17.51 -11.89
C CYS A 5 3.88 19.03 -12.12
N LEU A 6 4.87 19.71 -12.70
CA LEU A 6 4.74 21.12 -13.06
C LEU A 6 3.69 21.34 -14.14
N ALA A 7 3.66 20.50 -15.18
CA ALA A 7 2.65 20.57 -16.23
C ALA A 7 1.23 20.32 -15.70
N LEU A 8 1.09 19.34 -14.76
CA LEU A 8 -0.20 19.08 -14.11
C LEU A 8 -0.65 20.25 -13.23
N LYS A 9 0.28 20.89 -12.52
CA LYS A 9 0.00 22.10 -11.75
C LYS A 9 -0.47 23.24 -12.64
N GLU A 10 0.26 23.52 -13.72
CA GLU A 10 -0.11 24.55 -14.72
C GLU A 10 -1.49 24.27 -15.33
N SER A 11 -1.75 23.02 -15.71
CA SER A 11 -3.06 22.60 -16.21
C SER A 11 -4.18 22.87 -15.19
N LYS A 12 -3.92 22.60 -13.91
CA LYS A 12 -4.89 22.88 -12.84
C LYS A 12 -5.15 24.37 -12.68
N GLU A 13 -4.11 25.19 -12.73
CA GLU A 13 -4.22 26.65 -12.61
C GLU A 13 -4.97 27.25 -13.80
N LYS A 14 -4.71 26.76 -15.01
CA LYS A 14 -5.27 27.29 -16.24
C LYS A 14 -6.68 26.77 -16.55
N TYR A 15 -6.93 25.51 -16.31
CA TYR A 15 -8.15 24.82 -16.75
C TYR A 15 -9.01 24.27 -15.60
N GLY A 16 -8.57 24.39 -14.35
CA GLY A 16 -9.25 23.78 -13.20
C GLY A 16 -9.11 22.25 -13.12
N TRP A 17 -8.30 21.62 -13.97
CA TRP A 17 -8.12 20.17 -14.11
C TRP A 17 -6.62 19.79 -14.10
N PRO A 18 -6.27 18.62 -13.49
CA PRO A 18 -7.09 17.61 -12.83
C PRO A 18 -7.59 18.04 -11.44
N LEU A 19 -8.69 17.46 -10.99
CA LEU A 19 -9.21 17.71 -9.64
C LEU A 19 -8.40 16.95 -8.59
N GLN A 20 -8.03 15.72 -8.91
CA GLN A 20 -7.26 14.83 -8.06
C GLN A 20 -6.33 13.96 -8.90
N ILE A 21 -5.15 13.67 -8.35
CA ILE A 21 -4.15 12.77 -8.92
C ILE A 21 -3.97 11.60 -7.96
N MET A 22 -4.10 10.39 -8.49
CA MET A 22 -3.78 9.16 -7.77
C MET A 22 -2.54 8.53 -8.41
N ALA A 23 -1.49 8.41 -7.64
CA ALA A 23 -0.26 7.74 -8.08
C ALA A 23 0.45 7.10 -6.89
N THR A 24 1.22 6.07 -7.19
CA THR A 24 2.12 5.45 -6.20
C THR A 24 3.43 6.21 -6.16
N THR A 25 3.96 6.44 -4.96
CA THR A 25 5.26 7.06 -4.76
C THR A 25 6.36 6.01 -4.69
N GLY A 26 7.51 6.33 -5.28
CA GLY A 26 8.71 5.50 -5.13
C GLY A 26 9.20 5.53 -3.67
N LYS A 27 9.66 4.38 -3.15
CA LYS A 27 10.07 4.22 -1.74
C LYS A 27 11.45 4.81 -1.43
N ASN A 28 12.27 5.07 -2.43
CA ASN A 28 13.71 5.25 -2.25
C ASN A 28 14.18 6.70 -2.24
N ASN A 29 13.31 7.68 -2.43
CA ASN A 29 13.70 9.09 -2.48
C ASN A 29 12.66 9.97 -1.76
N LYS A 30 12.86 10.12 -0.45
CA LYS A 30 12.00 10.90 0.44
C LYS A 30 11.92 12.39 0.01
N GLU A 31 13.06 12.97 -0.32
CA GLU A 31 13.16 14.38 -0.72
C GLU A 31 12.33 14.66 -1.97
N ARG A 32 12.38 13.72 -2.92
CA ARG A 32 11.58 13.82 -4.14
C ARG A 32 10.08 13.68 -3.89
N VAL A 33 9.67 12.84 -2.95
CA VAL A 33 8.26 12.73 -2.55
C VAL A 33 7.79 14.04 -1.94
N VAL A 34 8.59 14.66 -1.07
CA VAL A 34 8.30 15.97 -0.46
C VAL A 34 8.24 17.06 -1.54
N GLU A 35 9.18 17.09 -2.46
CA GLU A 35 9.17 18.05 -3.58
C GLU A 35 7.90 17.93 -4.45
N ILE A 36 7.59 16.70 -4.90
CA ILE A 36 6.42 16.43 -5.75
C ILE A 36 5.12 16.79 -5.03
N THR A 37 4.99 16.43 -3.77
CA THR A 37 3.83 16.80 -2.95
C THR A 37 3.74 18.32 -2.76
N GLY A 38 4.86 19.01 -2.67
CA GLY A 38 4.92 20.48 -2.66
C GLY A 38 4.39 21.10 -3.94
N ILE A 39 4.80 20.57 -5.10
CA ILE A 39 4.38 21.05 -6.42
C ILE A 39 2.88 20.81 -6.65
N LEU A 40 2.40 19.59 -6.41
CA LEU A 40 1.03 19.19 -6.74
C LEU A 40 -0.02 19.68 -5.74
N GLY A 41 0.40 20.04 -4.55
CA GLY A 41 -0.52 20.57 -3.53
C GLY A 41 -1.63 19.59 -3.18
N ASN A 42 -2.85 20.12 -3.02
CA ASN A 42 -4.03 19.35 -2.62
C ASN A 42 -4.55 18.37 -3.69
N MET A 43 -3.97 18.41 -4.90
CA MET A 43 -4.34 17.47 -5.96
C MET A 43 -3.81 16.07 -5.73
N PHE A 44 -2.77 15.91 -4.91
CA PHE A 44 -2.06 14.64 -4.74
C PHE A 44 -2.16 14.11 -3.31
N ALA A 45 -2.75 12.93 -3.16
CA ALA A 45 -2.74 12.20 -1.91
C ALA A 45 -1.52 11.26 -1.85
N VAL A 46 -0.73 11.36 -0.79
CA VAL A 46 0.42 10.46 -0.60
C VAL A 46 -0.07 9.12 -0.08
N ASN A 47 0.17 8.08 -0.86
CA ASN A 47 -0.10 6.71 -0.47
C ASN A 47 1.22 6.00 -0.13
N MET A 48 1.33 5.49 1.08
CA MET A 48 2.52 4.81 1.58
C MET A 48 2.23 3.33 1.81
N SER A 49 2.69 2.52 0.87
CA SER A 49 2.55 1.06 0.92
C SER A 49 3.61 0.47 1.84
N VAL A 50 3.33 0.40 3.13
CA VAL A 50 4.28 -0.11 4.15
C VAL A 50 4.28 -1.64 4.27
N GLN A 51 3.20 -2.28 3.90
CA GLN A 51 2.89 -3.71 3.98
C GLN A 51 2.87 -4.28 5.40
N SER A 52 3.90 -4.07 6.20
CA SER A 52 4.02 -4.36 7.63
C SER A 52 4.89 -3.30 8.29
N MET A 53 4.74 -3.11 9.59
CA MET A 53 5.62 -2.25 10.40
C MET A 53 6.70 -3.05 11.14
N ASP A 54 6.59 -4.38 11.17
CA ASP A 54 7.55 -5.26 11.83
C ASP A 54 8.81 -5.46 10.96
N PRO A 55 10.02 -5.12 11.44
CA PRO A 55 11.26 -5.25 10.68
C PRO A 55 11.61 -6.68 10.27
N GLU A 56 11.28 -7.68 11.11
CA GLU A 56 11.56 -9.08 10.82
C GLU A 56 10.59 -9.61 9.74
N VAL A 57 9.35 -9.16 9.76
CA VAL A 57 8.39 -9.44 8.68
C VAL A 57 8.89 -8.86 7.37
N LEU A 58 9.27 -7.58 7.37
CA LEU A 58 9.78 -6.90 6.17
C LEU A 58 11.01 -7.61 5.59
N LYS A 59 11.92 -8.08 6.44
CA LYS A 59 13.08 -8.86 6.02
C LYS A 59 12.68 -10.18 5.34
N LYS A 60 11.71 -10.91 5.91
CA LYS A 60 11.18 -12.16 5.33
C LYS A 60 10.54 -11.95 3.97
N ILE A 61 9.81 -10.87 3.78
CA ILE A 61 9.19 -10.52 2.50
C ILE A 61 10.13 -9.70 1.58
N LYS A 62 11.41 -9.56 1.93
CA LYS A 62 12.44 -8.84 1.19
C LYS A 62 12.06 -7.40 0.87
N ARG A 63 11.50 -6.71 1.85
CA ARG A 63 11.07 -5.31 1.75
C ARG A 63 11.79 -4.44 2.77
N SER A 64 11.87 -3.16 2.46
CA SER A 64 12.33 -2.13 3.39
C SER A 64 11.29 -1.01 3.43
N ASN A 65 11.00 -0.50 4.62
CA ASN A 65 10.17 0.68 4.78
C ASN A 65 11.04 1.92 5.00
N ILE A 66 10.45 3.08 4.76
CA ILE A 66 10.97 4.34 5.28
C ILE A 66 10.92 4.25 6.82
N LYS A 67 11.94 4.74 7.50
CA LYS A 67 11.96 4.75 8.97
C LYS A 67 10.74 5.49 9.52
N LEU A 68 10.19 5.01 10.64
CA LEU A 68 8.97 5.55 11.25
C LEU A 68 9.08 7.06 11.53
N ASP A 69 10.23 7.54 12.01
CA ASP A 69 10.47 8.96 12.26
C ASP A 69 10.38 9.80 10.99
N ALA A 70 10.94 9.29 9.88
CA ALA A 70 10.84 9.93 8.58
C ALA A 70 9.40 9.94 8.05
N TYR A 71 8.65 8.88 8.38
CA TYR A 71 7.23 8.77 8.08
C TYR A 71 6.42 9.82 8.84
N LYS A 72 6.67 9.95 10.13
CA LYS A 72 6.04 10.93 11.01
C LYS A 72 6.27 12.37 10.53
N GLU A 73 7.51 12.71 10.20
CA GLU A 73 7.87 14.03 9.64
C GLU A 73 7.10 14.36 8.35
N VAL A 74 7.00 13.38 7.42
CA VAL A 74 6.21 13.56 6.19
C VAL A 74 4.72 13.71 6.50
N SER A 75 4.18 12.89 7.40
CA SER A 75 2.77 12.96 7.81
C SER A 75 2.43 14.29 8.46
N GLU A 76 3.25 14.77 9.40
CA GLU A 76 3.06 16.05 10.07
C GLU A 76 3.09 17.22 9.07
N ASN A 77 4.02 17.19 8.13
CA ASN A 77 4.13 18.24 7.10
C ASN A 77 2.90 18.24 6.17
N LEU A 78 2.41 17.07 5.79
CA LEU A 78 1.21 16.93 4.98
C LEU A 78 -0.05 17.38 5.73
N GLN A 79 -0.19 17.01 7.00
CA GLN A 79 -1.32 17.41 7.84
C GLN A 79 -1.37 18.93 8.09
N LYS A 80 -0.22 19.57 8.36
CA LYS A 80 -0.12 21.03 8.47
C LYS A 80 -0.62 21.75 7.22
N ASN A 81 -0.55 21.08 6.08
CA ASN A 81 -1.05 21.58 4.79
C ASN A 81 -2.46 21.07 4.44
N GLY A 82 -3.21 20.53 5.42
CA GLY A 82 -4.58 20.03 5.22
C GLY A 82 -4.67 18.79 4.34
N ARG A 83 -3.60 17.98 4.24
CA ARG A 83 -3.53 16.81 3.38
C ARG A 83 -3.69 15.51 4.16
N ALA A 84 -4.46 14.60 3.57
CA ALA A 84 -4.61 13.25 4.10
C ALA A 84 -3.42 12.37 3.73
N THR A 85 -2.98 11.54 4.68
CA THR A 85 -2.00 10.48 4.47
C THR A 85 -2.70 9.13 4.50
N LYS A 86 -2.28 8.23 3.62
CA LYS A 86 -2.80 6.86 3.56
C LYS A 86 -1.66 5.88 3.74
N ALA A 87 -1.89 4.83 4.51
CA ALA A 87 -0.97 3.69 4.57
C ALA A 87 -1.68 2.39 4.19
N GLU A 88 -0.92 1.48 3.62
CA GLU A 88 -1.39 0.17 3.19
C GLU A 88 -0.62 -0.92 3.92
N LEU A 89 -1.36 -1.84 4.51
CA LEU A 89 -0.86 -3.04 5.15
C LEU A 89 -1.35 -4.27 4.40
N ILE A 90 -0.66 -5.39 4.57
CA ILE A 90 -1.07 -6.68 4.00
C ILE A 90 -1.11 -7.71 5.13
N MET A 91 -2.16 -8.52 5.16
CA MET A 91 -2.28 -9.65 6.10
C MET A 91 -2.86 -10.90 5.41
N PRO A 92 -2.47 -12.10 5.91
CA PRO A 92 -1.35 -12.38 6.83
C PRO A 92 -0.02 -12.40 6.07
N LEU A 93 1.03 -11.84 6.64
CA LEU A 93 2.37 -11.95 6.09
C LEU A 93 3.20 -12.99 6.85
N PRO A 94 4.18 -13.65 6.20
CA PRO A 94 5.11 -14.56 6.85
C PRO A 94 5.86 -13.92 8.03
N GLY A 95 5.73 -14.51 9.21
CA GLY A 95 6.33 -14.00 10.43
C GLY A 95 5.55 -12.91 11.14
N GLU A 96 4.45 -12.42 10.56
CA GLU A 96 3.55 -11.47 11.21
C GLU A 96 2.68 -12.21 12.22
N THR A 97 2.63 -11.73 13.46
CA THR A 97 1.70 -12.18 14.47
C THR A 97 0.56 -11.19 14.63
N LYS A 98 -0.54 -11.61 15.27
CA LYS A 98 -1.63 -10.69 15.59
C LYS A 98 -1.13 -9.49 16.41
N GLU A 99 -0.24 -9.74 17.38
CA GLU A 99 0.30 -8.73 18.26
C GLU A 99 1.21 -7.74 17.52
N SER A 100 2.09 -8.23 16.61
CA SER A 100 2.95 -7.35 15.81
C SER A 100 2.13 -6.53 14.82
N PHE A 101 1.12 -7.12 14.21
CA PHE A 101 0.21 -6.44 13.30
C PHE A 101 -0.57 -5.31 13.98
N MET A 102 -1.13 -5.59 15.18
CA MET A 102 -1.86 -4.59 15.96
C MET A 102 -0.95 -3.45 16.43
N ARG A 103 0.28 -3.74 16.88
CA ARG A 103 1.29 -2.69 17.17
C ARG A 103 1.58 -1.85 15.93
N GLY A 104 1.73 -2.48 14.75
CA GLY A 104 1.96 -1.76 13.51
C GLY A 104 0.82 -0.79 13.15
N ILE A 105 -0.42 -1.18 13.38
CA ILE A 105 -1.60 -0.30 13.23
C ILE A 105 -1.49 0.89 14.21
N GLU A 106 -1.21 0.61 15.48
CA GLU A 106 -1.08 1.62 16.53
C GLU A 106 0.04 2.63 16.20
N ASP A 107 1.20 2.16 15.77
CA ASP A 107 2.33 2.99 15.34
C ASP A 107 1.96 3.91 14.18
N LEU A 108 1.22 3.40 13.20
CA LEU A 108 0.75 4.20 12.06
C LEU A 108 -0.26 5.26 12.48
N ILE A 109 -1.20 4.94 13.35
CA ILE A 109 -2.17 5.90 13.90
C ILE A 109 -1.43 6.99 14.69
N ASN A 110 -0.50 6.59 15.57
CA ASN A 110 0.28 7.52 16.39
C ASN A 110 1.23 8.40 15.55
N SER A 111 1.61 7.94 14.35
CA SER A 111 2.38 8.75 13.38
C SER A 111 1.53 9.70 12.54
N GLY A 112 0.22 9.78 12.80
CA GLY A 112 -0.68 10.72 12.14
C GLY A 112 -1.21 10.26 10.79
N VAL A 113 -1.28 8.93 10.54
CA VAL A 113 -1.93 8.41 9.33
C VAL A 113 -3.43 8.67 9.39
N SER A 114 -3.96 9.28 8.33
CA SER A 114 -5.38 9.65 8.26
C SER A 114 -6.27 8.47 7.85
N SER A 115 -5.73 7.51 7.10
CA SER A 115 -6.48 6.35 6.61
C SER A 115 -5.58 5.13 6.46
N LEU A 116 -6.08 3.98 6.89
CA LEU A 116 -5.43 2.69 6.72
C LEU A 116 -6.26 1.81 5.78
N THR A 117 -5.58 1.16 4.83
CA THR A 117 -6.15 0.10 4.02
C THR A 117 -5.41 -1.20 4.32
N ILE A 118 -6.17 -2.23 4.69
CA ILE A 118 -5.62 -3.56 4.97
C ILE A 118 -6.01 -4.47 3.81
N TYR A 119 -5.01 -4.97 3.10
CA TYR A 119 -5.20 -5.91 2.00
C TYR A 119 -4.98 -7.34 2.45
N THR A 120 -5.72 -8.26 1.89
CA THR A 120 -5.43 -9.69 2.00
C THR A 120 -4.21 -10.03 1.15
N LEU A 121 -3.31 -10.87 1.66
CA LEU A 121 -2.16 -11.36 0.91
C LEU A 121 -2.61 -12.06 -0.38
N MET A 122 -2.21 -11.53 -1.52
CA MET A 122 -2.47 -12.15 -2.83
C MET A 122 -1.34 -13.10 -3.20
N LEU A 123 -1.70 -14.34 -3.57
CA LEU A 123 -0.75 -15.37 -3.99
C LEU A 123 -0.59 -15.35 -5.51
N LEU A 124 0.05 -14.29 -6.01
CA LEU A 124 0.21 -14.04 -7.43
C LEU A 124 1.24 -14.98 -8.07
N ASN A 125 0.95 -15.45 -9.28
CA ASN A 125 1.89 -16.24 -10.07
C ASN A 125 3.19 -15.47 -10.31
N GLY A 126 4.32 -16.16 -10.22
CA GLY A 126 5.64 -15.55 -10.36
C GLY A 126 6.19 -14.86 -9.10
N THR A 127 5.42 -14.78 -8.02
CA THR A 127 5.90 -14.28 -6.72
C THR A 127 6.40 -15.39 -5.81
N GLU A 128 7.23 -15.05 -4.82
CA GLU A 128 7.69 -16.00 -3.80
C GLU A 128 6.53 -16.60 -3.00
N PHE A 129 5.49 -15.82 -2.72
CA PHE A 129 4.29 -16.28 -2.01
C PHE A 129 3.55 -17.43 -2.73
N LYS A 130 3.72 -17.57 -4.04
CA LYS A 130 3.18 -18.69 -4.83
C LYS A 130 4.13 -19.90 -4.85
N ASN A 131 5.39 -19.72 -4.49
CA ASN A 131 6.37 -20.79 -4.50
C ASN A 131 6.01 -21.87 -3.46
N VAL A 132 6.02 -23.14 -3.87
CA VAL A 132 5.61 -24.28 -3.03
C VAL A 132 6.49 -24.42 -1.79
N GLN A 133 7.80 -24.23 -1.90
CA GLN A 133 8.73 -24.34 -0.79
C GLN A 133 8.53 -23.21 0.22
N TYR A 134 8.38 -21.98 -0.26
CA TYR A 134 8.10 -20.80 0.57
C TYR A 134 6.76 -20.95 1.32
N ARG A 135 5.73 -21.42 0.63
CA ARG A 135 4.43 -21.71 1.27
C ARG A 135 4.52 -22.75 2.36
N LYS A 136 5.32 -23.82 2.16
CA LYS A 136 5.56 -24.85 3.19
C LYS A 136 6.34 -24.31 4.38
N GLU A 137 7.38 -23.51 4.14
CA GLU A 137 8.21 -22.90 5.18
C GLU A 137 7.39 -22.05 6.16
N PHE A 138 6.47 -21.25 5.62
CA PHE A 138 5.65 -20.31 6.40
C PHE A 138 4.23 -20.82 6.66
N ASP A 139 3.91 -22.04 6.29
CA ASP A 139 2.58 -22.66 6.37
C ASP A 139 1.47 -21.77 5.81
N ILE A 140 1.71 -21.17 4.65
CA ILE A 140 0.75 -20.28 4.00
C ILE A 140 -0.42 -21.10 3.45
N LYS A 141 -1.61 -20.94 4.02
CA LYS A 141 -2.85 -21.52 3.49
C LYS A 141 -3.52 -20.54 2.54
N GLY A 142 -3.88 -21.02 1.36
CA GLY A 142 -4.58 -20.25 0.35
C GLY A 142 -6.06 -20.64 0.21
N ARG A 143 -6.86 -19.70 -0.27
CA ARG A 143 -8.23 -19.91 -0.73
C ARG A 143 -8.46 -19.10 -2.00
N PHE A 144 -9.34 -19.60 -2.84
CA PHE A 144 -9.80 -18.85 -4.01
C PHE A 144 -11.02 -18.02 -3.65
N ARG A 145 -11.08 -16.81 -4.20
CA ARG A 145 -12.27 -15.95 -4.17
C ARG A 145 -12.47 -15.28 -5.52
N ILE A 146 -13.68 -14.82 -5.78
CA ILE A 146 -13.95 -13.92 -6.91
C ILE A 146 -13.30 -12.58 -6.61
N VAL A 147 -12.61 -12.02 -7.60
CA VAL A 147 -12.01 -10.68 -7.49
C VAL A 147 -13.13 -9.66 -7.32
N PRO A 148 -13.12 -8.85 -6.24
CA PRO A 148 -14.17 -7.87 -5.99
C PRO A 148 -14.32 -6.90 -7.18
N LEU A 149 -15.55 -6.67 -7.62
CA LEU A 149 -15.93 -5.78 -8.73
C LEU A 149 -15.44 -6.20 -10.13
N ASN A 150 -14.77 -7.36 -10.26
CA ASN A 150 -14.27 -7.89 -11.53
C ASN A 150 -15.18 -9.01 -12.06
N PHE A 151 -16.42 -8.68 -12.30
CA PHE A 151 -17.40 -9.58 -12.90
C PHE A 151 -18.32 -8.79 -13.82
N GLY A 152 -18.87 -9.46 -14.82
CA GLY A 152 -19.74 -8.86 -15.81
C GLY A 152 -20.44 -9.92 -16.66
N GLU A 153 -21.07 -9.45 -17.71
CA GLU A 153 -21.69 -10.30 -18.72
C GLU A 153 -21.18 -9.87 -20.10
N TYR A 154 -20.80 -10.85 -20.91
CA TYR A 154 -20.38 -10.66 -22.29
C TYR A 154 -21.09 -11.71 -23.17
N GLU A 155 -21.84 -11.27 -24.17
CA GLU A 155 -22.62 -12.13 -25.07
C GLU A 155 -23.54 -13.14 -24.36
N GLY A 156 -24.14 -12.75 -23.24
CA GLY A 156 -24.99 -13.60 -22.40
C GLY A 156 -24.26 -14.55 -21.46
N GLU A 157 -22.92 -14.58 -21.52
CA GLU A 157 -22.09 -15.37 -20.62
C GLU A 157 -21.61 -14.54 -19.44
N LYS A 158 -21.76 -15.10 -18.23
CA LYS A 158 -21.26 -14.46 -17.00
C LYS A 158 -19.77 -14.70 -16.87
N ILE A 159 -19.00 -13.60 -16.79
CA ILE A 159 -17.55 -13.62 -16.69
C ILE A 159 -17.16 -13.07 -15.32
N PHE A 160 -16.20 -13.71 -14.66
CA PHE A 160 -15.61 -13.25 -13.40
C PHE A 160 -14.16 -13.72 -13.30
N ASP A 161 -13.35 -12.91 -12.62
CA ASP A 161 -11.98 -13.25 -12.30
C ASP A 161 -11.88 -13.92 -10.93
N ILE A 162 -10.94 -14.87 -10.82
CA ILE A 162 -10.62 -15.57 -9.57
C ILE A 162 -9.20 -15.26 -9.16
N GLU A 163 -9.01 -14.95 -7.90
CA GLU A 163 -7.69 -14.79 -7.28
C GLU A 163 -7.48 -15.77 -6.14
N GLU A 164 -6.23 -16.19 -5.93
CA GLU A 164 -5.84 -16.94 -4.73
C GLU A 164 -5.28 -15.99 -3.67
N VAL A 165 -5.82 -16.07 -2.46
CA VAL A 165 -5.40 -15.24 -1.32
C VAL A 165 -4.89 -16.11 -0.18
N GLY A 166 -3.87 -15.63 0.52
CA GLY A 166 -3.40 -16.22 1.77
C GLY A 166 -4.34 -15.85 2.91
N ILE A 167 -4.81 -16.85 3.65
CA ILE A 167 -5.74 -16.66 4.76
C ILE A 167 -5.13 -16.99 6.10
N GLN A 168 -3.95 -17.61 6.10
CA GLN A 168 -3.27 -18.11 7.30
C GLN A 168 -1.78 -18.24 7.01
N THR A 169 -0.97 -18.02 8.06
CA THR A 169 0.43 -18.42 8.13
C THR A 169 0.68 -19.17 9.43
N LYS A 170 1.88 -19.75 9.64
CA LYS A 170 2.23 -20.42 10.91
C LYS A 170 2.21 -19.47 12.11
N ASP A 171 2.43 -18.16 11.89
CA ASP A 171 2.54 -17.15 12.93
C ASP A 171 1.21 -16.39 13.15
N MET A 172 0.28 -16.51 12.18
CA MET A 172 -1.08 -15.94 12.21
C MET A 172 -2.07 -16.99 11.70
N PRO A 173 -2.50 -17.94 12.55
CA PRO A 173 -3.42 -19.03 12.22
C PRO A 173 -4.88 -18.60 12.05
#